data_64b142a80496f97e0f296ddc5d19ffdf
#
_entry.id   64b142a80496f97e0f296ddc5d19ffdf
#
_cell.length_a   1.000
_cell.length_b   1.000
_cell.length_c   1.000
_cell.angle_alpha   90.00
_cell.angle_beta   90.00
_cell.angle_gamma   90.00
#
_symmetry.space_group_name_H-M   'P 1'
#
loop_
_entity.id
_entity.type
_entity.pdbx_description
1 polymer ?
#
loop_
_entity_poly.entity_id
_entity_poly.type
_entity_poly.pdbx_seq_one_letter_code
_entity_poly.pdbx_strand_id
1 'polypeptide(L)'
;RDGVAPELSPWFDFMLDEQIRMHIFEDNIEQLKDGLVRNLADYKSNNNLENIVLGMSGGIDSALTASLFKEAGWNVTGVTLPVHQEESETDRGVEACEALGIDHVQVDLSDVYDFYLKHNNSDKELSGKKESKDIKVRRGNIRARLRMLTLYNLANKLNGIVGSTDNFSELSAGFWTLHGDVGDVAPIQSLSKSWEVPALADHMNVPASIISATPTDGLGVDAGDEAQFGFSYLQFDLVLFGLLSELETELRPSDDDLAIVDNVKTRIMSTGY
;
A
#
# COMPACT_ATOMS: atom_id res chain seq x y z
N ARG A 1 10.90 -21.15 -0.63
CA ARG A 1 11.97 -20.77 0.33
C ARG A 1 11.29 -20.05 1.44
N ASP A 2 11.41 -20.60 2.64
CA ASP A 2 10.80 -20.11 3.87
C ASP A 2 11.25 -18.67 4.09
N GLY A 3 10.28 -17.73 4.05
CA GLY A 3 10.51 -16.32 4.25
C GLY A 3 10.77 -16.03 5.74
N VAL A 4 11.99 -16.31 6.18
CA VAL A 4 12.52 -15.72 7.39
C VAL A 4 12.88 -14.28 7.02
N ALA A 5 12.25 -13.30 7.67
CA ALA A 5 12.68 -11.91 7.56
C ALA A 5 14.21 -11.86 7.80
N PRO A 6 14.97 -11.11 7.01
CA PRO A 6 16.40 -11.00 7.25
C PRO A 6 16.63 -10.60 8.70
N GLU A 7 17.53 -11.30 9.40
CA GLU A 7 17.92 -10.91 10.75
C GLU A 7 18.38 -9.46 10.72
N LEU A 8 17.76 -8.64 11.53
CA LEU A 8 18.19 -7.24 11.69
C LEU A 8 19.54 -7.21 12.39
N SER A 9 20.37 -6.23 12.08
CA SER A 9 21.56 -5.97 12.86
C SER A 9 21.18 -5.52 14.28
N PRO A 10 22.08 -5.66 15.28
CA PRO A 10 21.79 -5.18 16.63
C PRO A 10 21.43 -3.69 16.71
N TRP A 11 21.91 -2.88 15.77
CA TRP A 11 21.56 -1.46 15.68
C TRP A 11 20.12 -1.26 15.21
N PHE A 12 19.68 -1.98 14.20
CA PHE A 12 18.30 -1.95 13.72
C PHE A 12 17.34 -2.56 14.74
N ASP A 13 17.72 -3.62 15.44
CA ASP A 13 16.92 -4.21 16.52
C ASP A 13 16.69 -3.19 17.66
N PHE A 14 17.74 -2.47 18.06
CA PHE A 14 17.61 -1.40 19.06
C PHE A 14 16.64 -0.30 18.58
N MET A 15 16.77 0.15 17.34
CA MET A 15 15.86 1.14 16.77
C MET A 15 14.42 0.65 16.74
N LEU A 16 14.20 -0.62 16.40
CA LEU A 16 12.88 -1.23 16.39
C LEU A 16 12.26 -1.23 17.78
N ASP A 17 13.01 -1.65 18.81
CA ASP A 17 12.53 -1.66 20.19
C ASP A 17 12.11 -0.27 20.67
N GLU A 18 12.89 0.77 20.34
CA GLU A 18 12.56 2.14 20.71
C GLU A 18 11.32 2.65 19.96
N GLN A 19 11.21 2.39 18.66
CA GLN A 19 10.04 2.80 17.85
C GLN A 19 8.76 2.06 18.30
N ILE A 20 8.85 0.75 18.58
CA ILE A 20 7.72 -0.01 19.10
C ILE A 20 7.24 0.57 20.42
N ARG A 21 8.15 0.91 21.35
CA ARG A 21 7.79 1.53 22.63
C ARG A 21 7.13 2.90 22.47
N MET A 22 7.48 3.64 21.42
CA MET A 22 6.92 4.97 21.18
C MET A 22 5.55 4.93 20.50
N HIS A 23 5.27 3.91 19.65
CA HIS A 23 4.15 3.94 18.72
C HIS A 23 3.12 2.79 18.88
N ILE A 24 3.47 1.65 19.52
CA ILE A 24 2.61 0.44 19.53
C ILE A 24 2.23 0.01 20.95
N PHE A 25 1.75 0.93 21.79
CA PHE A 25 1.02 0.53 22.99
C PHE A 25 -0.47 0.30 22.65
N GLU A 26 -1.12 -0.68 23.30
CA GLU A 26 -2.54 -0.99 23.07
C GLU A 26 -3.42 0.28 23.17
N ASP A 27 -3.17 1.14 24.15
CA ASP A 27 -3.90 2.40 24.31
C ASP A 27 -3.69 3.37 23.13
N ASN A 28 -2.53 3.34 22.49
CA ASN A 28 -2.24 4.20 21.34
C ASN A 28 -2.92 3.69 20.06
N ILE A 29 -3.00 2.38 19.86
CA ILE A 29 -3.67 1.78 18.70
C ILE A 29 -5.18 2.06 18.72
N GLU A 30 -5.83 1.93 19.88
CA GLU A 30 -7.25 2.29 20.03
C GLU A 30 -7.48 3.78 19.73
N GLN A 31 -6.65 4.65 20.29
CA GLN A 31 -6.75 6.09 20.03
C GLN A 31 -6.49 6.45 18.56
N LEU A 32 -5.53 5.79 17.93
CA LEU A 32 -5.23 5.93 16.50
C LEU A 32 -6.43 5.52 15.65
N LYS A 33 -6.98 4.34 15.90
CA LYS A 33 -8.21 3.85 15.25
C LYS A 33 -9.36 4.86 15.39
N ASP A 34 -9.64 5.27 16.63
CA ASP A 34 -10.75 6.18 16.91
C ASP A 34 -10.56 7.54 16.22
N GLY A 35 -9.33 8.02 16.16
CA GLY A 35 -8.98 9.25 15.45
C GLY A 35 -9.24 9.14 13.94
N LEU A 36 -8.77 8.07 13.31
CA LEU A 36 -8.97 7.83 11.88
C LEU A 36 -10.44 7.64 11.53
N VAL A 37 -11.15 6.80 12.30
CA VAL A 37 -12.59 6.54 12.10
C VAL A 37 -13.40 7.83 12.24
N ARG A 38 -13.11 8.63 13.26
CA ARG A 38 -13.79 9.93 13.48
C ARG A 38 -13.54 10.89 12.31
N ASN A 39 -12.28 11.01 11.86
CA ASN A 39 -11.95 11.88 10.73
C ASN A 39 -12.69 11.47 9.46
N LEU A 40 -12.80 10.16 9.19
CA LEU A 40 -13.56 9.65 8.04
C LEU A 40 -15.06 9.88 8.16
N ALA A 41 -15.62 9.72 9.35
CA ALA A 41 -17.04 10.01 9.61
C ALA A 41 -17.37 11.50 9.48
N ASP A 42 -16.50 12.36 10.00
CA ASP A 42 -16.62 13.82 9.86
C ASP A 42 -16.50 14.26 8.41
N TYR A 43 -15.52 13.69 7.65
CA TYR A 43 -15.36 13.98 6.23
C TYR A 43 -16.61 13.59 5.42
N LYS A 44 -17.15 12.38 5.68
CA LYS A 44 -18.41 11.90 5.11
C LYS A 44 -19.54 12.89 5.33
N SER A 45 -19.75 13.26 6.60
CA SER A 45 -20.85 14.13 7.04
C SER A 45 -20.72 15.54 6.47
N ASN A 46 -19.53 16.14 6.54
CA ASN A 46 -19.28 17.51 6.10
C ASN A 46 -19.42 17.69 4.58
N ASN A 47 -19.23 16.61 3.81
CA ASN A 47 -19.30 16.64 2.35
C ASN A 47 -20.59 15.99 1.80
N ASN A 48 -21.52 15.54 2.65
CA ASN A 48 -22.74 14.83 2.26
C ASN A 48 -22.46 13.61 1.38
N LEU A 49 -21.45 12.83 1.72
CA LEU A 49 -21.04 11.62 1.03
C LEU A 49 -21.57 10.38 1.75
N GLU A 50 -21.85 9.32 0.99
CA GLU A 50 -22.29 8.04 1.54
C GLU A 50 -21.43 6.87 1.06
N ASN A 51 -20.94 6.91 -0.17
CA ASN A 51 -20.35 5.78 -0.85
C ASN A 51 -18.86 5.99 -1.10
N ILE A 52 -18.08 4.94 -0.87
CA ILE A 52 -16.66 4.87 -1.16
C ILE A 52 -16.34 3.63 -2.00
N VAL A 53 -15.52 3.79 -3.01
CA VAL A 53 -15.05 2.70 -3.87
C VAL A 53 -13.55 2.49 -3.63
N LEU A 54 -13.14 1.25 -3.41
CA LEU A 54 -11.76 0.87 -3.10
C LEU A 54 -11.26 -0.22 -4.03
N GLY A 55 -10.03 -0.10 -4.51
CA GLY A 55 -9.30 -1.21 -5.12
C GLY A 55 -8.91 -2.24 -4.05
N MET A 56 -9.35 -3.49 -4.20
CA MET A 56 -9.04 -4.58 -3.28
C MET A 56 -7.96 -5.48 -3.89
N SER A 57 -6.71 -5.21 -3.56
CA SER A 57 -5.55 -5.95 -4.08
C SER A 57 -5.35 -7.32 -3.44
N GLY A 58 -6.03 -7.60 -2.32
CA GLY A 58 -5.76 -8.75 -1.46
C GLY A 58 -4.60 -8.54 -0.49
N GLY A 59 -4.04 -7.32 -0.44
CA GLY A 59 -3.02 -6.91 0.52
C GLY A 59 -3.61 -6.26 1.76
N ILE A 60 -2.80 -6.17 2.80
CA ILE A 60 -3.17 -5.63 4.12
C ILE A 60 -3.64 -4.18 4.06
N ASP A 61 -3.00 -3.35 3.22
CA ASP A 61 -3.32 -1.92 3.12
C ASP A 61 -4.75 -1.69 2.62
N SER A 62 -5.16 -2.40 1.56
CA SER A 62 -6.52 -2.31 1.03
C SER A 62 -7.56 -2.83 2.00
N ALA A 63 -7.28 -3.94 2.71
CA ALA A 63 -8.19 -4.50 3.69
C ALA A 63 -8.34 -3.60 4.93
N LEU A 64 -7.25 -3.04 5.44
CA LEU A 64 -7.28 -2.08 6.55
C LEU A 64 -8.06 -0.82 6.15
N THR A 65 -7.79 -0.27 4.99
CA THR A 65 -8.50 0.91 4.46
C THR A 65 -10.01 0.67 4.37
N ALA A 66 -10.41 -0.49 3.84
CA ALA A 66 -11.82 -0.88 3.77
C ALA A 66 -12.46 -1.01 5.17
N SER A 67 -11.73 -1.59 6.13
CA SER A 67 -12.16 -1.73 7.52
C SER A 67 -12.42 -0.37 8.17
N LEU A 68 -11.51 0.58 7.99
CA LEU A 68 -11.63 1.95 8.54
C LEU A 68 -12.84 2.68 7.96
N PHE A 69 -13.05 2.63 6.65
CA PHE A 69 -14.22 3.25 6.03
C PHE A 69 -15.53 2.60 6.51
N LYS A 70 -15.55 1.26 6.61
CA LYS A 70 -16.73 0.55 7.13
C LYS A 70 -17.04 0.93 8.57
N GLU A 71 -16.04 0.96 9.45
CA GLU A 71 -16.20 1.36 10.86
C GLU A 71 -16.71 2.82 10.97
N ALA A 72 -16.24 3.70 10.06
CA ALA A 72 -16.70 5.09 9.96
C ALA A 72 -18.12 5.24 9.32
N GLY A 73 -18.80 4.14 9.03
CA GLY A 73 -20.18 4.12 8.56
C GLY A 73 -20.37 4.44 7.07
N TRP A 74 -19.32 4.28 6.24
CA TRP A 74 -19.46 4.42 4.79
C TRP A 74 -20.06 3.16 4.16
N ASN A 75 -20.79 3.32 3.06
CA ASN A 75 -21.14 2.22 2.17
C ASN A 75 -19.90 1.89 1.31
N VAL A 76 -19.22 0.83 1.64
CA VAL A 76 -17.95 0.44 1.00
C VAL A 76 -18.21 -0.54 -0.14
N THR A 77 -17.70 -0.23 -1.34
CA THR A 77 -17.65 -1.16 -2.47
C THR A 77 -16.20 -1.50 -2.77
N GLY A 78 -15.80 -2.73 -2.49
CA GLY A 78 -14.50 -3.27 -2.85
C GLY A 78 -14.47 -3.74 -4.30
N VAL A 79 -13.41 -3.42 -5.04
CA VAL A 79 -13.28 -3.78 -6.45
C VAL A 79 -11.98 -4.54 -6.69
N THR A 80 -12.08 -5.78 -7.17
CA THR A 80 -10.92 -6.51 -7.66
C THR A 80 -10.73 -6.25 -9.16
N LEU A 81 -9.52 -5.90 -9.55
CA LEU A 81 -9.18 -5.41 -10.90
C LEU A 81 -7.99 -6.19 -11.48
N PRO A 82 -8.15 -7.51 -11.75
CA PRO A 82 -7.05 -8.31 -12.28
C PRO A 82 -6.57 -7.80 -13.65
N VAL A 83 -5.23 -7.83 -13.84
CA VAL A 83 -4.54 -7.59 -15.11
C VAL A 83 -3.43 -8.61 -15.25
N HIS A 84 -3.74 -9.79 -15.79
CA HIS A 84 -2.81 -10.93 -15.92
C HIS A 84 -2.10 -11.35 -14.63
N GLN A 85 -2.73 -11.10 -13.47
CA GLN A 85 -2.20 -11.55 -12.19
C GLN A 85 -2.67 -12.98 -11.86
N GLU A 86 -2.02 -13.60 -10.89
CA GLU A 86 -2.41 -14.92 -10.39
C GLU A 86 -3.82 -14.87 -9.76
N GLU A 87 -4.63 -15.91 -10.04
CA GLU A 87 -6.00 -15.99 -9.52
C GLU A 87 -6.04 -15.89 -7.99
N SER A 88 -5.06 -16.51 -7.31
CA SER A 88 -4.93 -16.47 -5.85
C SER A 88 -4.77 -15.05 -5.26
N GLU A 89 -4.25 -14.09 -6.02
CA GLU A 89 -4.17 -12.69 -5.58
C GLU A 89 -5.56 -12.03 -5.64
N THR A 90 -6.30 -12.32 -6.70
CA THR A 90 -7.68 -11.84 -6.86
C THR A 90 -8.59 -12.44 -5.80
N ASP A 91 -8.46 -13.75 -5.53
CA ASP A 91 -9.23 -14.47 -4.52
C ASP A 91 -9.03 -13.89 -3.12
N ARG A 92 -7.82 -13.48 -2.74
CA ARG A 92 -7.58 -12.79 -1.46
C ARG A 92 -8.33 -11.46 -1.36
N GLY A 93 -8.44 -10.71 -2.47
CA GLY A 93 -9.24 -9.49 -2.52
C GLY A 93 -10.73 -9.76 -2.31
N VAL A 94 -11.25 -10.85 -2.88
CA VAL A 94 -12.63 -11.31 -2.70
C VAL A 94 -12.84 -11.75 -1.24
N GLU A 95 -11.95 -12.60 -0.70
CA GLU A 95 -11.97 -13.05 0.70
C GLU A 95 -12.01 -11.86 1.67
N ALA A 96 -11.22 -10.82 1.41
CA ALA A 96 -11.23 -9.62 2.22
C ALA A 96 -12.60 -8.92 2.21
N CYS A 97 -13.22 -8.79 1.05
CA CYS A 97 -14.55 -8.19 0.93
C CYS A 97 -15.63 -9.02 1.67
N GLU A 98 -15.58 -10.34 1.53
CA GLU A 98 -16.51 -11.27 2.20
C GLU A 98 -16.33 -11.21 3.73
N ALA A 99 -15.10 -11.30 4.22
CA ALA A 99 -14.79 -11.26 5.64
C ALA A 99 -15.20 -9.92 6.28
N LEU A 100 -15.02 -8.83 5.56
CA LEU A 100 -15.46 -7.50 5.99
C LEU A 100 -16.96 -7.29 5.80
N GLY A 101 -17.68 -8.14 5.07
CA GLY A 101 -19.09 -7.97 4.74
C GLY A 101 -19.37 -6.65 4.02
N ILE A 102 -18.57 -6.34 3.01
CA ILE A 102 -18.73 -5.19 2.11
C ILE A 102 -19.15 -5.65 0.72
N ASP A 103 -19.74 -4.76 -0.07
CA ASP A 103 -20.11 -5.06 -1.44
C ASP A 103 -18.86 -5.31 -2.28
N HIS A 104 -18.92 -6.28 -3.20
CA HIS A 104 -17.80 -6.65 -4.07
C HIS A 104 -18.20 -6.60 -5.56
N VAL A 105 -17.27 -6.06 -6.36
CA VAL A 105 -17.35 -6.06 -7.83
C VAL A 105 -16.00 -6.52 -8.40
N GLN A 106 -16.02 -7.40 -9.38
CA GLN A 106 -14.80 -7.79 -10.12
C GLN A 106 -14.88 -7.26 -11.56
N VAL A 107 -13.79 -6.65 -12.00
CA VAL A 107 -13.62 -6.18 -13.39
C VAL A 107 -12.26 -6.64 -13.90
N ASP A 108 -12.23 -7.63 -14.79
CA ASP A 108 -10.99 -8.06 -15.45
C ASP A 108 -10.59 -7.02 -16.51
N LEU A 109 -9.40 -6.49 -16.37
CA LEU A 109 -8.83 -5.46 -17.24
C LEU A 109 -7.77 -6.00 -18.21
N SER A 110 -7.55 -7.31 -18.24
CA SER A 110 -6.51 -7.95 -19.06
C SER A 110 -6.65 -7.63 -20.56
N ASP A 111 -7.84 -7.78 -21.12
CA ASP A 111 -8.09 -7.48 -22.53
C ASP A 111 -7.91 -6.00 -22.87
N VAL A 112 -8.34 -5.10 -21.96
CA VAL A 112 -8.16 -3.65 -22.13
C VAL A 112 -6.69 -3.26 -22.09
N TYR A 113 -5.94 -3.85 -21.17
CA TYR A 113 -4.50 -3.65 -21.06
C TYR A 113 -3.78 -4.14 -22.32
N ASP A 114 -4.07 -5.34 -22.80
CA ASP A 114 -3.48 -5.90 -24.02
C ASP A 114 -3.83 -5.07 -25.25
N PHE A 115 -5.08 -4.63 -25.34
CA PHE A 115 -5.51 -3.73 -26.40
C PHE A 115 -4.72 -2.41 -26.40
N TYR A 116 -4.54 -1.81 -25.22
CA TYR A 116 -3.77 -0.58 -25.08
C TYR A 116 -2.32 -0.77 -25.55
N LEU A 117 -1.64 -1.82 -25.07
CA LEU A 117 -0.25 -2.10 -25.44
C LEU A 117 -0.10 -2.35 -26.96
N LYS A 118 -1.02 -3.11 -27.54
CA LYS A 118 -1.01 -3.46 -28.97
C LYS A 118 -1.24 -2.26 -29.89
N HIS A 119 -2.12 -1.33 -29.48
CA HIS A 119 -2.56 -0.23 -30.31
C HIS A 119 -1.87 1.12 -30.00
N ASN A 120 -0.97 1.14 -29.03
CA ASN A 120 -0.16 2.32 -28.75
C ASN A 120 0.96 2.48 -29.78
N ASN A 121 0.60 2.93 -30.96
CA ASN A 121 1.52 3.09 -32.10
C ASN A 121 2.61 4.15 -31.84
N SER A 122 2.47 5.00 -30.85
CA SER A 122 3.47 5.99 -30.45
C SER A 122 4.64 5.39 -29.66
N ASP A 123 4.47 4.18 -29.13
CA ASP A 123 5.45 3.52 -28.30
C ASP A 123 5.54 2.01 -28.56
N LYS A 124 6.31 1.67 -29.60
CA LYS A 124 6.52 0.27 -30.01
C LYS A 124 7.31 -0.57 -29.01
N GLU A 125 8.02 0.06 -28.07
CA GLU A 125 8.78 -0.66 -27.05
C GLU A 125 7.84 -1.31 -26.03
N LEU A 126 6.72 -0.68 -25.70
CA LEU A 126 5.74 -1.23 -24.76
C LEU A 126 5.10 -2.52 -25.27
N SER A 127 4.87 -2.67 -26.56
CA SER A 127 4.32 -3.88 -27.19
C SER A 127 5.38 -4.92 -27.54
N GLY A 128 6.67 -4.58 -27.44
CA GLY A 128 7.80 -5.45 -27.76
C GLY A 128 8.04 -6.54 -26.71
N LYS A 129 8.86 -7.54 -27.09
CA LYS A 129 9.28 -8.63 -26.19
C LYS A 129 10.43 -8.25 -25.26
N LYS A 130 11.00 -7.05 -25.39
CA LYS A 130 12.11 -6.60 -24.56
C LYS A 130 11.59 -6.20 -23.18
N GLU A 131 12.20 -6.75 -22.14
CA GLU A 131 11.86 -6.47 -20.75
C GLU A 131 13.03 -5.79 -20.02
N SER A 132 13.20 -4.50 -20.24
CA SER A 132 14.04 -3.68 -19.39
C SER A 132 13.28 -3.25 -18.12
N LYS A 133 13.99 -2.88 -17.04
CA LYS A 133 13.38 -2.36 -15.82
C LYS A 133 12.45 -1.17 -16.12
N ASP A 134 12.87 -0.25 -16.99
CA ASP A 134 12.05 0.89 -17.41
C ASP A 134 10.73 0.47 -18.08
N ILE A 135 10.77 -0.51 -18.99
CA ILE A 135 9.57 -1.02 -19.66
C ILE A 135 8.63 -1.68 -18.66
N LYS A 136 9.14 -2.46 -17.71
CA LYS A 136 8.33 -3.08 -16.64
C LYS A 136 7.61 -2.02 -15.80
N VAL A 137 8.33 -0.99 -15.33
CA VAL A 137 7.75 0.13 -14.56
C VAL A 137 6.67 0.85 -15.36
N ARG A 138 6.92 1.16 -16.64
CA ARG A 138 5.94 1.83 -17.51
C ARG A 138 4.69 0.99 -17.73
N ARG A 139 4.83 -0.33 -17.89
CA ARG A 139 3.71 -1.27 -17.98
C ARG A 139 2.92 -1.37 -16.67
N GLY A 140 3.61 -1.39 -15.53
CA GLY A 140 3.01 -1.32 -14.20
C GLY A 140 2.17 -0.05 -14.03
N ASN A 141 2.74 1.10 -14.37
CA ASN A 141 2.02 2.38 -14.32
C ASN A 141 0.76 2.43 -15.22
N ILE A 142 0.76 1.74 -16.35
CA ILE A 142 -0.44 1.61 -17.19
C ILE A 142 -1.51 0.77 -16.48
N ARG A 143 -1.13 -0.35 -15.85
CA ARG A 143 -2.07 -1.19 -15.06
C ARG A 143 -2.71 -0.37 -13.94
N ALA A 144 -1.90 0.35 -13.15
CA ALA A 144 -2.41 1.20 -12.07
C ALA A 144 -3.41 2.24 -12.58
N ARG A 145 -3.10 2.93 -13.69
CA ARG A 145 -3.99 3.95 -14.28
C ARG A 145 -5.27 3.38 -14.86
N LEU A 146 -5.25 2.18 -15.45
CA LEU A 146 -6.47 1.50 -15.91
C LEU A 146 -7.37 1.10 -14.73
N ARG A 147 -6.78 0.64 -13.63
CA ARG A 147 -7.50 0.38 -12.38
C ARG A 147 -8.16 1.66 -11.86
N MET A 148 -7.42 2.76 -11.77
CA MET A 148 -7.95 4.04 -11.29
C MET A 148 -9.07 4.59 -12.18
N LEU A 149 -8.92 4.51 -13.50
CA LEU A 149 -9.99 4.88 -14.44
C LEU A 149 -11.29 4.11 -14.14
N THR A 150 -11.17 2.81 -13.87
CA THR A 150 -12.32 1.94 -13.57
C THR A 150 -12.95 2.28 -12.22
N LEU A 151 -12.13 2.53 -11.19
CA LEU A 151 -12.60 2.92 -9.85
C LEU A 151 -13.36 4.25 -9.90
N TYR A 152 -12.84 5.27 -10.56
CA TYR A 152 -13.52 6.56 -10.68
C TYR A 152 -14.83 6.48 -11.49
N ASN A 153 -14.86 5.67 -12.56
CA ASN A 153 -16.10 5.44 -13.28
C ASN A 153 -17.17 4.77 -12.41
N LEU A 154 -16.77 3.80 -11.60
CA LEU A 154 -17.68 3.10 -10.68
C LEU A 154 -18.11 4.02 -9.53
N ALA A 155 -17.19 4.79 -8.97
CA ALA A 155 -17.51 5.78 -7.93
C ALA A 155 -18.52 6.80 -8.44
N ASN A 156 -18.36 7.31 -9.65
CA ASN A 156 -19.33 8.20 -10.27
C ASN A 156 -20.71 7.54 -10.42
N LYS A 157 -20.78 6.28 -10.87
CA LYS A 157 -22.01 5.51 -10.98
C LYS A 157 -22.74 5.35 -9.63
N LEU A 158 -21.97 5.18 -8.55
CA LEU A 158 -22.50 4.98 -7.20
C LEU A 158 -22.70 6.30 -6.43
N ASN A 159 -22.48 7.45 -7.06
CA ASN A 159 -22.49 8.76 -6.41
C ASN A 159 -21.55 8.78 -5.18
N GLY A 160 -20.33 8.31 -5.35
CA GLY A 160 -19.31 8.17 -4.34
C GLY A 160 -17.96 8.74 -4.78
N ILE A 161 -16.96 8.48 -3.97
CA ILE A 161 -15.55 8.86 -4.20
C ILE A 161 -14.66 7.64 -4.15
N VAL A 162 -13.38 7.80 -4.52
CA VAL A 162 -12.36 6.74 -4.51
C VAL A 162 -11.48 6.87 -3.28
N GLY A 163 -11.31 5.79 -2.52
CA GLY A 163 -10.35 5.70 -1.43
C GLY A 163 -8.97 5.27 -1.94
N SER A 164 -7.92 5.87 -1.36
CA SER A 164 -6.53 5.50 -1.56
C SER A 164 -6.08 4.51 -0.49
N THR A 165 -5.24 3.58 -0.87
CA THR A 165 -4.70 2.54 0.02
C THR A 165 -3.20 2.71 0.28
N ASP A 166 -2.61 3.83 -0.15
CA ASP A 166 -1.19 4.12 0.04
C ASP A 166 -0.89 4.47 1.51
N ASN A 167 0.20 3.96 2.01
CA ASN A 167 0.73 4.25 3.35
C ASN A 167 1.90 5.25 3.32
N PHE A 168 2.34 5.70 4.49
CA PHE A 168 3.40 6.71 4.61
C PHE A 168 4.75 6.22 4.07
N SER A 169 5.06 4.95 4.25
CA SER A 169 6.32 4.35 3.79
C SER A 169 6.38 4.33 2.27
N GLU A 170 5.31 3.93 1.59
CA GLU A 170 5.19 3.96 0.12
C GLU A 170 5.28 5.38 -0.42
N LEU A 171 4.56 6.31 0.20
CA LEU A 171 4.60 7.73 -0.16
C LEU A 171 6.03 8.28 -0.07
N SER A 172 6.70 8.05 1.06
CA SER A 172 8.06 8.54 1.33
C SER A 172 9.10 7.88 0.44
N ALA A 173 8.91 6.60 0.07
CA ALA A 173 9.77 5.89 -0.87
C ALA A 173 9.52 6.30 -2.32
N GLY A 174 8.48 7.07 -2.62
CA GLY A 174 8.05 7.38 -3.99
C GLY A 174 7.60 6.13 -4.75
N PHE A 175 7.04 5.17 -4.03
CA PHE A 175 6.57 3.90 -4.57
C PHE A 175 5.07 3.94 -4.83
N TRP A 176 4.69 4.75 -5.78
CA TRP A 176 3.31 4.96 -6.20
C TRP A 176 3.25 5.50 -7.64
N THR A 177 2.14 5.30 -8.29
CA THR A 177 1.90 5.76 -9.66
C THR A 177 1.01 7.01 -9.64
N LEU A 178 1.56 8.14 -10.07
CA LEU A 178 0.79 9.38 -10.22
C LEU A 178 -0.46 9.15 -11.09
N HIS A 179 -1.63 9.49 -10.57
CA HIS A 179 -2.95 9.23 -11.17
C HIS A 179 -3.28 7.73 -11.34
N GLY A 180 -2.61 6.84 -10.61
CA GLY A 180 -2.83 5.40 -10.66
C GLY A 180 -3.22 4.78 -9.32
N ASP A 181 -2.64 5.25 -8.23
CA ASP A 181 -2.84 4.67 -6.91
C ASP A 181 -3.54 5.63 -5.94
N VAL A 182 -3.35 6.94 -6.11
CA VAL A 182 -3.88 7.96 -5.20
C VAL A 182 -5.34 8.28 -5.52
N GLY A 183 -6.23 8.05 -4.56
CA GLY A 183 -7.66 8.39 -4.61
C GLY A 183 -7.98 9.75 -3.96
N ASP A 184 -9.26 9.97 -3.66
CA ASP A 184 -9.75 11.25 -3.10
C ASP A 184 -9.49 11.36 -1.60
N VAL A 185 -9.47 10.25 -0.87
CA VAL A 185 -9.23 10.17 0.58
C VAL A 185 -8.28 9.02 0.89
N ALA A 186 -7.23 9.29 1.64
CA ALA A 186 -6.15 8.36 1.97
C ALA A 186 -5.99 8.18 3.49
N PRO A 187 -6.77 7.30 4.14
CA PRO A 187 -6.82 7.22 5.59
C PRO A 187 -5.56 6.68 6.24
N ILE A 188 -4.80 5.83 5.54
CA ILE A 188 -3.58 5.20 6.07
C ILE A 188 -2.29 5.88 5.59
N GLN A 189 -2.38 7.02 4.88
CA GLN A 189 -1.22 7.72 4.32
C GLN A 189 -0.27 8.29 5.38
N SER A 190 -0.70 8.36 6.63
CA SER A 190 0.14 8.76 7.77
C SER A 190 0.75 7.60 8.53
N LEU A 191 0.45 6.35 8.16
CA LEU A 191 0.84 5.15 8.90
C LEU A 191 2.05 4.48 8.27
N SER A 192 2.96 3.98 9.13
CA SER A 192 4.08 3.13 8.70
C SER A 192 3.59 1.76 8.24
N LYS A 193 4.17 1.27 7.15
CA LYS A 193 3.87 -0.07 6.62
C LYS A 193 4.32 -1.19 7.55
N SER A 194 5.42 -0.97 8.27
CA SER A 194 6.09 -2.05 8.99
C SER A 194 5.50 -2.36 10.37
N TRP A 195 4.86 -1.38 11.04
CA TRP A 195 4.31 -1.61 12.39
C TRP A 195 2.91 -1.04 12.60
N GLU A 196 2.59 0.20 12.19
CA GLU A 196 1.25 0.75 12.46
C GLU A 196 0.17 0.09 11.61
N VAL A 197 0.42 -0.15 10.32
CA VAL A 197 -0.53 -0.83 9.44
C VAL A 197 -0.83 -2.26 9.94
N PRO A 198 0.17 -3.14 10.23
CA PRO A 198 -0.11 -4.47 10.75
C PRO A 198 -0.79 -4.45 12.13
N ALA A 199 -0.33 -3.59 13.05
CA ALA A 199 -0.90 -3.49 14.38
C ALA A 199 -2.37 -3.04 14.35
N LEU A 200 -2.69 -2.05 13.53
CA LEU A 200 -4.05 -1.57 13.38
C LEU A 200 -4.94 -2.59 12.66
N ALA A 201 -4.42 -3.29 11.65
CA ALA A 201 -5.15 -4.34 10.95
C ALA A 201 -5.51 -5.51 11.87
N ASP A 202 -4.58 -5.94 12.74
CA ASP A 202 -4.81 -6.96 13.75
C ASP A 202 -5.87 -6.50 14.76
N HIS A 203 -5.74 -5.27 15.27
CA HIS A 203 -6.69 -4.66 16.20
C HIS A 203 -8.10 -4.54 15.60
N MET A 204 -8.23 -4.31 14.30
CA MET A 204 -9.51 -4.24 13.58
C MET A 204 -10.02 -5.59 13.08
N ASN A 205 -9.37 -6.70 13.47
CA ASN A 205 -9.74 -8.07 13.09
C ASN A 205 -9.74 -8.32 11.56
N VAL A 206 -8.81 -7.69 10.84
CA VAL A 206 -8.53 -8.08 9.45
C VAL A 206 -8.09 -9.54 9.44
N PRO A 207 -8.55 -10.39 8.49
CA PRO A 207 -8.19 -11.80 8.46
C PRO A 207 -6.69 -12.06 8.50
N ALA A 208 -6.25 -13.00 9.33
CA ALA A 208 -4.84 -13.33 9.49
C ALA A 208 -4.19 -13.81 8.17
N SER A 209 -4.96 -14.44 7.27
CA SER A 209 -4.53 -14.81 5.92
C SER A 209 -4.07 -13.60 5.10
N ILE A 210 -4.68 -12.44 5.31
CA ILE A 210 -4.36 -11.19 4.63
C ILE A 210 -3.18 -10.50 5.32
N ILE A 211 -3.18 -10.45 6.65
CA ILE A 211 -2.09 -9.83 7.42
C ILE A 211 -0.74 -10.53 7.16
N SER A 212 -0.76 -11.86 7.04
CA SER A 212 0.43 -12.68 6.81
C SER A 212 0.82 -12.84 5.32
N ALA A 213 0.02 -12.29 4.40
CA ALA A 213 0.31 -12.41 2.98
C ALA A 213 1.59 -11.63 2.62
N THR A 214 2.47 -12.25 1.83
CA THR A 214 3.67 -11.58 1.33
C THR A 214 3.26 -10.39 0.47
N PRO A 215 3.80 -9.18 0.73
CA PRO A 215 3.53 -8.01 -0.09
C PRO A 215 3.93 -8.26 -1.55
N THR A 216 2.99 -8.06 -2.47
CA THR A 216 3.25 -8.08 -3.92
C THR A 216 2.80 -6.74 -4.48
N ASP A 217 3.55 -6.19 -5.44
CA ASP A 217 3.20 -4.91 -6.08
C ASP A 217 1.95 -5.00 -6.99
N GLY A 218 1.45 -6.23 -7.24
CA GLY A 218 0.32 -6.46 -8.15
C GLY A 218 0.53 -5.91 -9.56
N LEU A 219 1.74 -5.44 -9.86
CA LEU A 219 2.11 -4.80 -11.13
C LEU A 219 2.94 -5.73 -12.02
N GLY A 220 3.34 -6.92 -11.50
CA GLY A 220 4.14 -7.90 -12.23
C GLY A 220 5.57 -7.44 -12.50
N VAL A 221 6.11 -6.58 -11.65
CA VAL A 221 7.52 -6.23 -11.62
C VAL A 221 8.18 -7.14 -10.57
N ASP A 222 9.22 -7.89 -10.95
CA ASP A 222 9.83 -9.01 -10.21
C ASP A 222 9.90 -8.89 -8.68
N ALA A 223 9.67 -10.00 -7.99
CA ALA A 223 10.07 -10.33 -6.60
C ALA A 223 9.67 -9.36 -5.46
N GLY A 224 8.76 -8.40 -5.69
CA GLY A 224 8.30 -7.46 -4.66
C GLY A 224 9.14 -6.18 -4.55
N ASP A 225 8.61 -5.22 -3.80
CA ASP A 225 9.13 -3.87 -3.65
C ASP A 225 10.54 -3.86 -3.04
N GLU A 226 10.74 -4.66 -2.00
CA GLU A 226 11.99 -4.73 -1.23
C GLU A 226 13.18 -5.20 -2.09
N ALA A 227 12.95 -6.11 -3.04
CA ALA A 227 13.97 -6.56 -3.97
C ALA A 227 14.37 -5.46 -4.97
N GLN A 228 13.49 -4.52 -5.25
CA GLN A 228 13.79 -3.37 -6.10
C GLN A 228 14.59 -2.30 -5.37
N PHE A 229 14.41 -2.18 -4.06
CA PHE A 229 15.07 -1.17 -3.21
C PHE A 229 16.45 -1.63 -2.72
N GLY A 230 16.63 -2.94 -2.48
CA GLY A 230 17.82 -3.50 -1.85
C GLY A 230 17.81 -3.36 -0.32
N PHE A 231 16.67 -3.04 0.28
CA PHE A 231 16.42 -3.01 1.72
C PHE A 231 14.94 -3.38 2.00
N SER A 232 14.65 -3.81 3.22
CA SER A 232 13.27 -4.11 3.64
C SER A 232 12.49 -2.84 3.99
N TYR A 233 11.16 -2.91 3.91
CA TYR A 233 10.30 -1.83 4.42
C TYR A 233 10.56 -1.54 5.91
N LEU A 234 10.86 -2.57 6.69
CA LEU A 234 11.21 -2.40 8.09
C LEU A 234 12.47 -1.56 8.27
N GLN A 235 13.55 -1.84 7.51
CA GLN A 235 14.76 -1.01 7.53
C GLN A 235 14.49 0.40 7.03
N PHE A 236 13.69 0.54 5.97
CA PHE A 236 13.28 1.84 5.46
C PHE A 236 12.56 2.67 6.52
N ASP A 237 11.54 2.10 7.17
CA ASP A 237 10.74 2.79 8.18
C ASP A 237 11.57 3.14 9.42
N LEU A 238 12.45 2.25 9.88
CA LEU A 238 13.34 2.54 10.99
C LEU A 238 14.26 3.73 10.71
N VAL A 239 14.81 3.83 9.51
CA VAL A 239 15.62 5.00 9.10
C VAL A 239 14.75 6.25 8.98
N LEU A 240 13.59 6.16 8.30
CA LEU A 240 12.68 7.27 8.07
C LEU A 240 12.20 7.88 9.41
N PHE A 241 11.68 7.05 10.30
CA PHE A 241 11.17 7.51 11.60
C PHE A 241 12.28 7.88 12.56
N GLY A 242 13.45 7.23 12.49
CA GLY A 242 14.65 7.62 13.21
C GLY A 242 15.11 9.04 12.82
N LEU A 243 15.04 9.38 11.53
CA LEU A 243 15.34 10.74 11.05
C LEU A 243 14.31 11.77 11.50
N LEU A 244 13.01 11.40 11.47
CA LEU A 244 11.93 12.31 11.87
C LEU A 244 11.86 12.54 13.37
N SER A 245 12.24 11.55 14.19
CA SER A 245 12.23 11.63 15.65
C SER A 245 13.56 12.13 16.25
N GLU A 246 14.58 12.39 15.43
CA GLU A 246 15.94 12.74 15.88
C GLU A 246 16.47 11.72 16.91
N LEU A 247 16.18 10.43 16.71
CA LEU A 247 16.52 9.37 17.65
C LEU A 247 18.03 9.24 17.80
N GLU A 248 18.56 9.57 18.98
CA GLU A 248 19.95 9.32 19.33
C GLU A 248 20.10 7.90 19.85
N THR A 249 21.04 7.14 19.28
CA THR A 249 21.34 5.77 19.71
C THR A 249 22.71 5.70 20.36
N GLU A 250 22.82 4.97 21.48
CA GLU A 250 24.12 4.66 22.11
C GLU A 250 24.90 3.61 21.31
N LEU A 251 24.20 2.78 20.52
CA LEU A 251 24.81 1.79 19.63
C LEU A 251 25.30 2.47 18.35
N ARG A 252 26.50 2.07 17.92
CA ARG A 252 27.07 2.53 16.64
C ARG A 252 26.62 1.61 15.51
N PRO A 253 26.12 2.15 14.40
CA PRO A 253 25.83 1.35 13.20
C PRO A 253 27.10 0.76 12.62
N SER A 254 26.98 -0.43 12.02
CA SER A 254 28.03 -1.03 11.18
C SER A 254 28.15 -0.30 9.82
N ASP A 255 29.18 -0.60 9.06
CA ASP A 255 29.35 -0.05 7.69
C ASP A 255 28.18 -0.51 6.78
N ASP A 256 27.66 -1.72 6.97
CA ASP A 256 26.51 -2.23 6.21
C ASP A 256 25.24 -1.49 6.60
N ASP A 257 25.02 -1.19 7.89
CA ASP A 257 23.90 -0.39 8.35
C ASP A 257 23.95 1.03 7.77
N LEU A 258 25.13 1.65 7.76
CA LEU A 258 25.34 2.96 7.16
C LEU A 258 25.06 2.97 5.66
N ALA A 259 25.44 1.90 4.94
CA ALA A 259 25.11 1.77 3.51
C ALA A 259 23.59 1.70 3.28
N ILE A 260 22.84 1.00 4.13
CA ILE A 260 21.37 0.98 4.08
C ILE A 260 20.80 2.38 4.37
N VAL A 261 21.28 3.04 5.42
CA VAL A 261 20.86 4.40 5.78
C VAL A 261 21.06 5.38 4.62
N ASP A 262 22.22 5.33 3.97
CA ASP A 262 22.53 6.21 2.82
C ASP A 262 21.66 5.91 1.61
N ASN A 263 21.36 4.64 1.34
CA ASN A 263 20.44 4.24 0.27
C ASN A 263 19.01 4.72 0.54
N VAL A 264 18.52 4.58 1.78
CA VAL A 264 17.20 5.06 2.20
C VAL A 264 17.12 6.58 2.07
N LYS A 265 18.10 7.32 2.59
CA LYS A 265 18.16 8.79 2.46
C LYS A 265 18.16 9.23 1.01
N THR A 266 18.98 8.58 0.18
CA THR A 266 19.03 8.87 -1.26
C THR A 266 17.67 8.65 -1.91
N ARG A 267 16.97 7.58 -1.53
CA ARG A 267 15.64 7.27 -2.05
C ARG A 267 14.62 8.37 -1.66
N ILE A 268 14.55 8.72 -0.37
CA ILE A 268 13.65 9.77 0.14
C ILE A 268 13.92 11.10 -0.58
N MET A 269 15.18 11.52 -0.67
CA MET A 269 15.54 12.77 -1.35
C MET A 269 15.23 12.78 -2.84
N SER A 270 15.23 11.63 -3.50
CA SER A 270 14.92 11.52 -4.93
C SER A 270 13.41 11.66 -5.22
N THR A 271 12.55 11.51 -4.23
CA THR A 271 11.09 11.63 -4.38
C THR A 271 10.59 13.06 -4.26
N GLY A 272 11.40 13.96 -3.70
CA GLY A 272 11.04 15.37 -3.47
C GLY A 272 10.12 15.60 -2.28
N TYR A 273 10.00 14.58 -1.39
CA TYR A 273 9.27 14.67 -0.11
C TYR A 273 10.25 14.80 1.05
#